data_cbc95b0527c95348861aa8db6c1bee39
#
_entry.id   cbc95b0527c95348861aa8db6c1bee39
#
_cell.length_a   1.000
_cell.length_b   1.000
_cell.length_c   1.000
_cell.angle_alpha   90.00
_cell.angle_beta   90.00
_cell.angle_gamma   90.00
#
_symmetry.space_group_name_H-M   'P 1'
#
loop_
_entity.id
_entity.type
_entity.pdbx_description
1 polymer ?
#
loop_
_entity_poly.entity_id
_entity_poly.type
_entity_poly.pdbx_seq_one_letter_code
_entity_poly.pdbx_strand_id
1 'polypeptide(L)'
;MIGDSLNPLADAVRRSKVEWIGVRHEEGAALAAAGQAKLTGQLAVCAGTTGPGSNHLVAGLYEACRDHAPVLALSGDMPRKFHGTDYIQTTEPDLLFRDVSLYTETIASAAQAGPVIHQAMAAAYAGPGVAHLTLPQDVLATKAEGSVASIATLRPRPEFAANEHDVAELARRIDAVDRIVIMCGAGCRGAIEELQKLSDRLKAPLVHSFRGKELMAYDDPRWMGGLGIIGTRPVYEAVRDCELLLMVGTDYLIPTSCPTKER
;
A
#
# COMPACT_ATOMS: atom_id res chain seq x y z
N MET A 1 16.76 -12.69 -0.69
CA MET A 1 17.82 -13.67 -1.09
C MET A 1 17.15 -14.88 -1.74
N ILE A 2 17.89 -15.62 -2.56
CA ILE A 2 17.42 -16.90 -3.09
C ILE A 2 17.82 -17.98 -2.08
N GLY A 3 16.91 -18.91 -1.82
CA GLY A 3 17.14 -20.12 -1.04
C GLY A 3 16.54 -21.34 -1.74
N ASP A 4 16.81 -22.51 -1.24
CA ASP A 4 16.49 -23.78 -1.92
C ASP A 4 15.03 -23.91 -2.34
N SER A 5 14.10 -23.45 -1.52
CA SER A 5 12.67 -23.51 -1.83
C SER A 5 12.26 -22.69 -3.05
N LEU A 6 13.03 -21.63 -3.40
CA LEU A 6 12.75 -20.75 -4.53
C LEU A 6 13.59 -21.08 -5.79
N ASN A 7 14.43 -22.11 -5.78
CA ASN A 7 15.26 -22.47 -6.95
C ASN A 7 14.46 -22.63 -8.25
N PRO A 8 13.28 -23.32 -8.26
CA PRO A 8 12.49 -23.42 -9.49
C PRO A 8 11.96 -22.07 -9.98
N LEU A 9 11.55 -21.18 -9.07
CA LEU A 9 11.12 -19.82 -9.41
C LEU A 9 12.28 -19.00 -9.98
N ALA A 10 13.44 -19.03 -9.33
CA ALA A 10 14.63 -18.32 -9.78
C ALA A 10 15.09 -18.78 -11.18
N ASP A 11 15.05 -20.08 -11.46
CA ASP A 11 15.37 -20.61 -12.79
C ASP A 11 14.32 -20.18 -13.84
N ALA A 12 13.04 -20.16 -13.49
CA ALA A 12 11.99 -19.65 -14.38
C ALA A 12 12.17 -18.16 -14.69
N VAL A 13 12.48 -17.36 -13.69
CA VAL A 13 12.78 -15.92 -13.87
C VAL A 13 14.01 -15.73 -14.76
N ARG A 14 15.09 -16.47 -14.52
CA ARG A 14 16.32 -16.43 -15.34
C ARG A 14 16.05 -16.73 -16.83
N ARG A 15 15.06 -17.57 -17.12
CA ARG A 15 14.66 -17.92 -18.52
C ARG A 15 13.60 -16.99 -19.09
N SER A 16 13.12 -16.02 -18.34
CA SER A 16 12.08 -15.08 -18.74
C SER A 16 12.65 -13.69 -19.04
N LYS A 17 11.76 -12.73 -19.30
CA LYS A 17 12.09 -11.30 -19.41
C LYS A 17 11.98 -10.56 -18.07
N VAL A 18 11.63 -11.25 -16.99
CA VAL A 18 11.50 -10.65 -15.66
C VAL A 18 12.89 -10.41 -15.09
N GLU A 19 13.16 -9.20 -14.66
CA GLU A 19 14.40 -8.84 -13.99
C GLU A 19 14.35 -9.27 -12.52
N TRP A 20 15.39 -9.97 -12.06
CA TRP A 20 15.57 -10.33 -10.67
C TRP A 20 16.51 -9.36 -9.98
N ILE A 21 16.00 -8.58 -9.04
CA ILE A 21 16.80 -7.66 -8.25
C ILE A 21 17.21 -8.35 -6.94
N GLY A 22 18.49 -8.69 -6.85
CA GLY A 22 19.06 -9.32 -5.67
C GLY A 22 19.28 -8.33 -4.53
N VAL A 23 18.78 -8.69 -3.35
CA VAL A 23 18.97 -7.91 -2.12
C VAL A 23 19.79 -8.70 -1.10
N ARG A 24 20.35 -8.03 -0.09
CA ARG A 24 21.11 -8.69 0.98
C ARG A 24 20.26 -9.12 2.16
N HIS A 25 19.05 -8.52 2.30
CA HIS A 25 18.09 -8.84 3.33
C HIS A 25 16.68 -8.70 2.77
N GLU A 26 15.77 -9.62 3.07
CA GLU A 26 14.44 -9.69 2.49
C GLU A 26 13.55 -8.50 2.90
N GLU A 27 13.73 -7.96 4.09
CA GLU A 27 13.08 -6.71 4.51
C GLU A 27 13.38 -5.58 3.51
N GLY A 28 14.65 -5.47 3.06
CA GLY A 28 15.04 -4.52 2.02
C GLY A 28 14.31 -4.74 0.69
N ALA A 29 14.02 -6.01 0.31
CA ALA A 29 13.20 -6.30 -0.86
C ALA A 29 11.76 -5.82 -0.68
N ALA A 30 11.18 -6.06 0.49
CA ALA A 30 9.81 -5.64 0.79
C ALA A 30 9.68 -4.11 0.82
N LEU A 31 10.65 -3.40 1.43
CA LEU A 31 10.71 -1.94 1.44
C LEU A 31 10.89 -1.37 0.01
N ALA A 32 11.74 -1.99 -0.81
CA ALA A 32 11.92 -1.57 -2.21
C ALA A 32 10.64 -1.78 -3.02
N ALA A 33 9.95 -2.90 -2.84
CA ALA A 33 8.67 -3.18 -3.48
C ALA A 33 7.59 -2.17 -3.03
N ALA A 34 7.52 -1.86 -1.73
CA ALA A 34 6.63 -0.82 -1.20
C ALA A 34 6.91 0.55 -1.85
N GLY A 35 8.18 0.96 -1.92
CA GLY A 35 8.60 2.21 -2.56
C GLY A 35 8.23 2.26 -4.04
N GLN A 36 8.51 1.19 -4.80
CA GLN A 36 8.13 1.08 -6.20
C GLN A 36 6.60 1.19 -6.39
N ALA A 37 5.84 0.45 -5.61
CA ALA A 37 4.38 0.47 -5.70
C ALA A 37 3.79 1.85 -5.37
N LYS A 38 4.34 2.53 -4.35
CA LYS A 38 3.94 3.90 -3.97
C LYS A 38 4.20 4.92 -5.08
N LEU A 39 5.35 4.83 -5.73
CA LEU A 39 5.76 5.78 -6.79
C LEU A 39 5.04 5.54 -8.11
N THR A 40 4.82 4.28 -8.47
CA THR A 40 4.25 3.92 -9.78
C THR A 40 2.75 3.66 -9.75
N GLY A 41 2.19 3.38 -8.58
CA GLY A 41 0.83 2.88 -8.42
C GLY A 41 0.62 1.49 -9.05
N GLN A 42 1.69 0.76 -9.37
CA GLN A 42 1.65 -0.57 -9.95
C GLN A 42 2.04 -1.62 -8.92
N LEU A 43 1.53 -2.84 -9.11
CA LEU A 43 1.90 -3.98 -8.27
C LEU A 43 3.40 -4.24 -8.35
N ALA A 44 4.05 -4.24 -7.20
CA ALA A 44 5.43 -4.70 -7.07
C ALA A 44 5.47 -6.10 -6.45
N VAL A 45 6.55 -6.84 -6.70
CA VAL A 45 6.70 -8.21 -6.22
C VAL A 45 7.97 -8.34 -5.41
N CYS A 46 7.90 -8.98 -4.24
CA CYS A 46 9.06 -9.38 -3.46
C CYS A 46 8.98 -10.86 -3.09
N ALA A 47 10.12 -11.48 -2.84
CA ALA A 47 10.18 -12.90 -2.52
C ALA A 47 11.20 -13.21 -1.42
N GLY A 48 10.85 -14.15 -0.55
CA GLY A 48 11.69 -14.72 0.48
C GLY A 48 11.64 -16.24 0.49
N THR A 49 12.75 -16.88 0.79
CA THR A 49 12.79 -18.35 0.92
C THR A 49 12.04 -18.82 2.16
N THR A 50 11.84 -20.13 2.31
CA THR A 50 11.15 -20.71 3.46
C THR A 50 11.76 -20.28 4.80
N GLY A 51 10.95 -20.20 5.83
CA GLY A 51 11.36 -19.85 7.19
C GLY A 51 11.90 -18.44 7.32
N PRO A 52 13.18 -18.24 7.63
CA PRO A 52 13.73 -16.91 7.92
C PRO A 52 13.57 -15.93 6.76
N GLY A 53 13.68 -16.37 5.51
CA GLY A 53 13.51 -15.46 4.36
C GLY A 53 12.09 -14.93 4.24
N SER A 54 11.08 -15.75 4.50
CA SER A 54 9.69 -15.31 4.58
C SER A 54 9.46 -14.38 5.77
N ASN A 55 9.97 -14.74 6.94
CA ASN A 55 9.79 -13.95 8.16
C ASN A 55 10.36 -12.53 8.02
N HIS A 56 11.50 -12.39 7.36
CA HIS A 56 12.14 -11.09 7.16
C HIS A 56 11.34 -10.14 6.24
N LEU A 57 10.49 -10.67 5.35
CA LEU A 57 9.62 -9.83 4.50
C LEU A 57 8.62 -9.02 5.33
N VAL A 58 8.11 -9.58 6.43
CA VAL A 58 6.97 -9.04 7.19
C VAL A 58 7.22 -7.60 7.64
N ALA A 59 8.41 -7.30 8.18
CA ALA A 59 8.73 -5.98 8.68
C ALA A 59 8.62 -4.90 7.57
N GLY A 60 9.18 -5.16 6.38
CA GLY A 60 9.08 -4.25 5.25
C GLY A 60 7.68 -4.19 4.62
N LEU A 61 6.91 -5.27 4.71
CA LEU A 61 5.54 -5.32 4.19
C LEU A 61 4.55 -4.49 5.02
N TYR A 62 4.81 -4.26 6.30
CA TYR A 62 4.00 -3.31 7.08
C TYR A 62 4.04 -1.90 6.48
N GLU A 63 5.14 -1.48 5.88
CA GLU A 63 5.22 -0.20 5.17
C GLU A 63 4.23 -0.17 3.99
N ALA A 64 4.21 -1.24 3.16
CA ALA A 64 3.26 -1.35 2.06
C ALA A 64 1.80 -1.41 2.55
N CYS A 65 1.54 -2.19 3.59
CA CYS A 65 0.22 -2.36 4.19
C CYS A 65 -0.34 -1.03 4.70
N ARG A 66 0.44 -0.30 5.49
CA ARG A 66 0.01 0.97 6.10
C ARG A 66 -0.07 2.12 5.10
N ASP A 67 0.67 2.03 3.99
CA ASP A 67 0.68 3.04 2.92
C ASP A 67 -0.25 2.68 1.75
N HIS A 68 -1.05 1.62 1.88
CA HIS A 68 -1.95 1.17 0.83
C HIS A 68 -1.24 0.96 -0.52
N ALA A 69 -0.03 0.39 -0.48
CA ALA A 69 0.78 0.13 -1.65
C ALA A 69 0.55 -1.31 -2.16
N PRO A 70 0.18 -1.52 -3.42
CA PRO A 70 -0.08 -2.86 -3.95
C PRO A 70 1.23 -3.66 -4.06
N VAL A 71 1.40 -4.66 -3.20
CA VAL A 71 2.58 -5.56 -3.19
C VAL A 71 2.12 -7.00 -3.16
N LEU A 72 2.70 -7.84 -4.02
CA LEU A 72 2.60 -9.29 -3.96
C LEU A 72 3.86 -9.87 -3.32
N ALA A 73 3.70 -10.44 -2.13
CA ALA A 73 4.76 -11.13 -1.42
C ALA A 73 4.71 -12.64 -1.72
N LEU A 74 5.86 -13.22 -2.06
CA LEU A 74 6.01 -14.63 -2.37
C LEU A 74 6.91 -15.29 -1.33
N SER A 75 6.37 -16.23 -0.57
CA SER A 75 7.11 -17.04 0.37
C SER A 75 7.38 -18.41 -0.22
N GLY A 76 8.65 -18.79 -0.34
CA GLY A 76 8.99 -20.17 -0.59
C GLY A 76 8.59 -21.04 0.61
N ASP A 77 8.23 -22.29 0.33
CA ASP A 77 7.93 -23.26 1.36
C ASP A 77 8.58 -24.61 1.04
N MET A 78 8.68 -25.46 2.05
CA MET A 78 9.20 -26.80 1.87
C MET A 78 8.28 -27.65 0.98
N PRO A 79 8.76 -28.80 0.46
CA PRO A 79 7.89 -29.75 -0.21
C PRO A 79 6.74 -30.20 0.69
N ARG A 80 5.51 -30.25 0.15
CA ARG A 80 4.27 -30.59 0.90
C ARG A 80 4.32 -31.90 1.67
N LYS A 81 5.14 -32.86 1.23
CA LYS A 81 5.33 -34.13 1.95
C LYS A 81 5.90 -33.97 3.36
N PHE A 82 6.47 -32.81 3.67
CA PHE A 82 7.03 -32.51 4.98
C PHE A 82 6.12 -31.61 5.84
N HIS A 83 4.97 -31.16 5.31
CA HIS A 83 4.00 -30.41 6.09
C HIS A 83 3.53 -31.24 7.30
N GLY A 84 3.38 -30.59 8.45
CA GLY A 84 3.02 -31.24 9.69
C GLY A 84 4.18 -32.02 10.39
N THR A 85 5.41 -31.85 9.89
CA THR A 85 6.62 -32.41 10.53
C THR A 85 7.53 -31.26 11.01
N ASP A 86 8.46 -31.59 11.89
CA ASP A 86 9.51 -30.63 12.34
C ASP A 86 10.68 -30.63 11.33
N TYR A 87 10.36 -30.24 10.09
CA TYR A 87 11.37 -30.13 9.05
C TYR A 87 12.15 -28.80 9.18
N ILE A 88 13.39 -28.78 8.70
CA ILE A 88 14.26 -27.60 8.78
C ILE A 88 13.59 -26.35 8.22
N GLN A 89 13.65 -25.24 8.94
CA GLN A 89 13.08 -23.94 8.57
C GLN A 89 11.55 -23.92 8.41
N THR A 90 10.85 -24.89 8.99
CA THR A 90 9.37 -24.90 8.98
C THR A 90 8.80 -23.68 9.68
N THR A 91 7.87 -23.00 9.02
CA THR A 91 7.03 -21.95 9.57
C THR A 91 5.61 -22.09 9.01
N GLU A 92 4.68 -21.35 9.55
CA GLU A 92 3.29 -21.24 9.06
C GLU A 92 3.11 -19.88 8.34
N PRO A 93 3.50 -19.74 7.05
CA PRO A 93 3.49 -18.47 6.38
C PRO A 93 2.09 -17.85 6.32
N ASP A 94 1.04 -18.65 6.10
CA ASP A 94 -0.34 -18.17 6.02
C ASP A 94 -0.82 -17.55 7.34
N LEU A 95 -0.32 -18.01 8.49
CA LEU A 95 -0.57 -17.39 9.79
C LEU A 95 0.29 -16.15 9.99
N LEU A 96 1.56 -16.23 9.62
CA LEU A 96 2.53 -15.14 9.80
C LEU A 96 2.12 -13.89 9.02
N PHE A 97 1.65 -14.05 7.78
CA PHE A 97 1.29 -12.92 6.90
C PHE A 97 -0.15 -12.43 7.09
N ARG A 98 -0.96 -13.07 7.92
CA ARG A 98 -2.38 -12.75 8.08
C ARG A 98 -2.63 -11.30 8.52
N ASP A 99 -1.81 -10.76 9.41
CA ASP A 99 -2.00 -9.40 9.92
C ASP A 99 -1.54 -8.31 8.92
N VAL A 100 -0.56 -8.63 8.08
CA VAL A 100 0.06 -7.67 7.16
C VAL A 100 -0.56 -7.71 5.77
N SER A 101 -1.36 -8.72 5.44
CA SER A 101 -1.91 -8.92 4.11
C SER A 101 -3.44 -8.92 4.06
N LEU A 102 -3.99 -8.41 2.96
CA LEU A 102 -5.42 -8.45 2.63
C LEU A 102 -5.85 -9.83 2.11
N TYR A 103 -4.90 -10.59 1.59
CA TYR A 103 -5.09 -11.93 1.05
C TYR A 103 -3.84 -12.76 1.30
N THR A 104 -4.00 -13.93 1.84
CA THR A 104 -2.91 -14.91 2.00
C THR A 104 -3.42 -16.30 1.65
N GLU A 105 -2.66 -17.06 0.86
CA GLU A 105 -3.05 -18.40 0.41
C GLU A 105 -1.83 -19.24 0.03
N THR A 106 -1.92 -20.54 0.25
CA THR A 106 -0.94 -21.52 -0.22
C THR A 106 -1.34 -22.09 -1.57
N ILE A 107 -0.45 -22.04 -2.57
CA ILE A 107 -0.67 -22.71 -3.86
C ILE A 107 -0.50 -24.22 -3.69
N ALA A 108 -1.60 -24.94 -3.53
CA ALA A 108 -1.59 -26.37 -3.25
C ALA A 108 -1.32 -27.26 -4.47
N SER A 109 -1.47 -26.73 -5.70
CA SER A 109 -1.20 -27.48 -6.95
C SER A 109 -0.89 -26.55 -8.12
N ALA A 110 -0.21 -27.06 -9.12
CA ALA A 110 0.08 -26.31 -10.37
C ALA A 110 -1.19 -25.87 -11.09
N ALA A 111 -2.27 -26.66 -11.05
CA ALA A 111 -3.56 -26.31 -11.66
C ALA A 111 -4.23 -25.12 -10.96
N GLN A 112 -4.00 -24.93 -9.66
CA GLN A 112 -4.54 -23.82 -8.87
C GLN A 112 -3.75 -22.53 -9.06
N ALA A 113 -2.51 -22.60 -9.52
CA ALA A 113 -1.60 -21.45 -9.53
C ALA A 113 -2.17 -20.23 -10.26
N GLY A 114 -2.69 -20.38 -11.47
CA GLY A 114 -3.26 -19.27 -12.25
C GLY A 114 -4.38 -18.53 -11.52
N PRO A 115 -5.49 -19.20 -11.16
CA PRO A 115 -6.60 -18.58 -10.43
C PRO A 115 -6.18 -17.92 -9.10
N VAL A 116 -5.31 -18.55 -8.32
CA VAL A 116 -4.88 -18.02 -7.01
C VAL A 116 -3.99 -16.79 -7.16
N ILE A 117 -3.04 -16.81 -8.10
CA ILE A 117 -2.21 -15.63 -8.41
C ILE A 117 -3.10 -14.48 -8.88
N HIS A 118 -4.09 -14.74 -9.73
CA HIS A 118 -5.08 -13.77 -10.17
C HIS A 118 -5.82 -13.13 -8.99
N GLN A 119 -6.33 -13.96 -8.09
CA GLN A 119 -7.07 -13.48 -6.92
C GLN A 119 -6.17 -12.64 -6.01
N ALA A 120 -4.93 -13.06 -5.77
CA ALA A 120 -3.96 -12.32 -4.98
C ALA A 120 -3.67 -10.93 -5.57
N MET A 121 -3.42 -10.87 -6.88
CA MET A 121 -3.15 -9.60 -7.57
C MET A 121 -4.38 -8.69 -7.57
N ALA A 122 -5.58 -9.25 -7.79
CA ALA A 122 -6.83 -8.49 -7.74
C ALA A 122 -7.08 -7.93 -6.33
N ALA A 123 -6.84 -8.72 -5.28
CA ALA A 123 -6.97 -8.28 -3.90
C ALA A 123 -6.00 -7.14 -3.56
N ALA A 124 -4.72 -7.25 -3.99
CA ALA A 124 -3.73 -6.20 -3.77
C ALA A 124 -4.08 -4.87 -4.46
N TYR A 125 -4.81 -4.91 -5.59
CA TYR A 125 -5.26 -3.70 -6.28
C TYR A 125 -6.59 -3.15 -5.76
N ALA A 126 -7.54 -4.02 -5.38
CA ALA A 126 -8.90 -3.62 -5.00
C ALA A 126 -8.94 -2.87 -3.66
N GLY A 127 -8.19 -3.36 -2.68
CA GLY A 127 -8.03 -2.69 -1.39
C GLY A 127 -6.57 -2.26 -1.18
N PRO A 128 -6.00 -1.36 -2.01
CA PRO A 128 -4.56 -1.29 -2.21
C PRO A 128 -3.73 -1.68 -0.99
N GLY A 129 -2.88 -2.71 -1.13
CA GLY A 129 -2.15 -3.28 -0.01
C GLY A 129 -1.43 -4.57 -0.36
N VAL A 130 -1.09 -5.36 0.64
CA VAL A 130 -0.29 -6.57 0.48
C VAL A 130 -1.18 -7.79 0.19
N ALA A 131 -0.82 -8.56 -0.83
CA ALA A 131 -1.24 -9.95 -0.98
C ALA A 131 -0.04 -10.89 -0.80
N HIS A 132 -0.26 -12.05 -0.22
CA HIS A 132 0.78 -13.02 0.05
C HIS A 132 0.43 -14.39 -0.54
N LEU A 133 1.43 -15.07 -1.09
CA LEU A 133 1.31 -16.44 -1.58
C LEU A 133 2.44 -17.32 -1.05
N THR A 134 2.07 -18.44 -0.47
CA THR A 134 2.98 -19.51 -0.09
C THR A 134 3.19 -20.47 -1.27
N LEU A 135 4.45 -20.73 -1.59
CA LEU A 135 4.87 -21.49 -2.77
C LEU A 135 5.64 -22.74 -2.37
N PRO A 136 4.97 -23.91 -2.19
CA PRO A 136 5.67 -25.17 -1.91
C PRO A 136 6.62 -25.54 -3.05
N GLN A 137 7.83 -25.96 -2.71
CA GLN A 137 8.91 -26.24 -3.66
C GLN A 137 8.54 -27.29 -4.71
N ASP A 138 7.83 -28.35 -4.30
CA ASP A 138 7.39 -29.41 -5.20
C ASP A 138 6.30 -28.94 -6.18
N VAL A 139 5.47 -27.98 -5.77
CA VAL A 139 4.50 -27.35 -6.65
C VAL A 139 5.20 -26.45 -7.67
N LEU A 140 6.16 -25.63 -7.23
CA LEU A 140 6.97 -24.78 -8.10
C LEU A 140 7.76 -25.57 -9.16
N ALA A 141 8.16 -26.80 -8.86
CA ALA A 141 8.85 -27.68 -9.79
C ALA A 141 7.92 -28.34 -10.82
N THR A 142 6.60 -28.19 -10.67
CA THR A 142 5.60 -28.80 -11.55
C THR A 142 5.21 -27.83 -12.66
N LYS A 143 5.09 -28.33 -13.89
CA LYS A 143 4.62 -27.51 -15.02
C LYS A 143 3.15 -27.14 -14.82
N ALA A 144 2.85 -25.84 -14.82
CA ALA A 144 1.48 -25.35 -14.81
C ALA A 144 0.88 -25.40 -16.23
N GLU A 145 -0.43 -25.65 -16.28
CA GLU A 145 -1.22 -25.56 -17.51
C GLU A 145 -2.15 -24.34 -17.41
N GLY A 146 -2.37 -23.67 -18.53
CA GLY A 146 -3.30 -22.53 -18.60
C GLY A 146 -2.64 -21.23 -19.05
N SER A 147 -3.47 -20.20 -19.22
CA SER A 147 -3.05 -18.84 -19.57
C SER A 147 -3.09 -17.93 -18.35
N VAL A 148 -2.14 -17.01 -18.28
CA VAL A 148 -2.15 -15.95 -17.27
C VAL A 148 -2.89 -14.75 -17.87
N ALA A 149 -3.88 -14.19 -17.15
CA ALA A 149 -4.56 -12.98 -17.60
C ALA A 149 -3.65 -11.76 -17.51
N SER A 150 -3.97 -10.76 -18.32
CA SER A 150 -3.25 -9.49 -18.32
C SER A 150 -3.52 -8.71 -17.02
N ILE A 151 -2.49 -8.06 -16.48
CA ILE A 151 -2.62 -7.09 -15.36
C ILE A 151 -3.65 -6.00 -15.68
N ALA A 152 -3.79 -5.60 -16.95
CA ALA A 152 -4.76 -4.59 -17.35
C ALA A 152 -6.22 -4.99 -17.03
N THR A 153 -6.53 -6.28 -17.05
CA THR A 153 -7.86 -6.79 -16.67
C THR A 153 -8.04 -6.97 -15.17
N LEU A 154 -6.95 -6.99 -14.41
CA LEU A 154 -6.96 -7.21 -12.95
C LEU A 154 -6.98 -5.91 -12.15
N ARG A 155 -6.75 -4.77 -12.78
CA ARG A 155 -6.73 -3.46 -12.13
C ARG A 155 -8.05 -2.72 -12.40
N PRO A 156 -9.10 -2.95 -11.59
CA PRO A 156 -10.28 -2.12 -11.68
C PRO A 156 -9.90 -0.67 -11.33
N ARG A 157 -10.32 0.27 -12.15
CA ARG A 157 -10.23 1.71 -11.87
C ARG A 157 -11.65 2.26 -11.80
N PRO A 158 -12.39 2.01 -10.71
CA PRO A 158 -13.71 2.57 -10.56
C PRO A 158 -13.56 4.11 -10.48
N GLU A 159 -14.34 4.80 -11.29
CA GLU A 159 -14.52 6.24 -11.13
C GLU A 159 -15.65 6.46 -10.11
N PHE A 160 -15.31 7.09 -9.00
CA PHE A 160 -16.28 7.47 -7.99
C PHE A 160 -16.70 8.91 -8.25
N ALA A 161 -17.98 9.12 -8.52
CA ALA A 161 -18.56 10.46 -8.52
C ALA A 161 -19.20 10.74 -7.16
N ALA A 162 -18.97 11.93 -6.61
CA ALA A 162 -19.66 12.35 -5.41
C ALA A 162 -21.16 12.55 -5.70
N ASN A 163 -22.00 12.22 -4.73
CA ASN A 163 -23.43 12.47 -4.80
C ASN A 163 -23.68 14.00 -4.76
N GLU A 164 -24.54 14.52 -5.64
CA GLU A 164 -24.85 15.96 -5.71
C GLU A 164 -25.39 16.51 -4.38
N HIS A 165 -26.19 15.75 -3.66
CA HIS A 165 -26.70 16.16 -2.35
C HIS A 165 -25.56 16.35 -1.34
N ASP A 166 -24.61 15.43 -1.28
CA ASP A 166 -23.48 15.51 -0.35
C ASP A 166 -22.54 16.66 -0.70
N VAL A 167 -22.34 16.93 -2.01
CA VAL A 167 -21.57 18.09 -2.49
C VAL A 167 -22.26 19.41 -2.09
N ALA A 168 -23.58 19.49 -2.25
CA ALA A 168 -24.34 20.69 -1.87
C ALA A 168 -24.32 20.92 -0.35
N GLU A 169 -24.43 19.87 0.45
CA GLU A 169 -24.31 19.96 1.92
C GLU A 169 -22.91 20.39 2.35
N LEU A 170 -21.87 19.86 1.71
CA LEU A 170 -20.48 20.28 1.96
C LEU A 170 -20.29 21.75 1.63
N ALA A 171 -20.78 22.22 0.46
CA ALA A 171 -20.72 23.61 0.05
C ALA A 171 -21.42 24.52 1.07
N ARG A 172 -22.60 24.15 1.52
CA ARG A 172 -23.35 24.90 2.55
C ARG A 172 -22.57 25.03 3.85
N ARG A 173 -21.85 23.99 4.29
CA ARG A 173 -21.02 24.04 5.49
C ARG A 173 -19.80 24.93 5.32
N ILE A 174 -19.21 24.90 4.13
CA ILE A 174 -18.07 25.77 3.76
C ILE A 174 -18.51 27.24 3.76
N ASP A 175 -19.66 27.55 3.14
CA ASP A 175 -20.17 28.92 3.03
C ASP A 175 -20.65 29.52 4.39
N ALA A 176 -20.82 28.69 5.40
CA ALA A 176 -21.29 29.11 6.73
C ALA A 176 -20.17 29.57 7.67
N VAL A 177 -18.91 29.52 7.27
CA VAL A 177 -17.73 29.82 8.11
C VAL A 177 -16.70 30.65 7.37
N ASP A 178 -15.90 31.42 8.13
CA ASP A 178 -14.89 32.32 7.55
C ASP A 178 -13.47 31.74 7.62
N ARG A 179 -13.16 30.94 8.66
CA ARG A 179 -11.81 30.42 8.88
C ARG A 179 -11.74 28.94 8.57
N ILE A 180 -11.26 28.64 7.38
CA ILE A 180 -11.13 27.27 6.87
C ILE A 180 -9.63 26.91 6.77
N VAL A 181 -9.31 25.68 7.14
CA VAL A 181 -8.02 25.05 6.84
C VAL A 181 -8.29 23.79 6.03
N ILE A 182 -7.53 23.60 4.95
CA ILE A 182 -7.63 22.40 4.11
C ILE A 182 -6.48 21.47 4.46
N MET A 183 -6.81 20.27 4.98
CA MET A 183 -5.83 19.22 5.25
C MET A 183 -5.83 18.20 4.12
N CYS A 184 -4.71 18.06 3.43
CA CYS A 184 -4.55 17.13 2.31
C CYS A 184 -3.62 15.97 2.63
N GLY A 185 -3.98 14.81 2.12
CA GLY A 185 -3.21 13.57 2.21
C GLY A 185 -2.85 13.00 0.84
N ALA A 186 -2.19 11.84 0.84
CA ALA A 186 -1.73 11.18 -0.39
C ALA A 186 -2.83 10.90 -1.43
N GLY A 187 -4.09 10.81 -1.00
CA GLY A 187 -5.24 10.66 -1.90
C GLY A 187 -5.50 11.85 -2.82
N CYS A 188 -4.86 13.00 -2.56
CA CYS A 188 -4.92 14.16 -3.46
C CYS A 188 -3.97 14.05 -4.66
N ARG A 189 -3.18 12.99 -4.80
CA ARG A 189 -2.33 12.78 -5.97
C ARG A 189 -3.18 12.76 -7.24
N GLY A 190 -2.80 13.57 -8.22
CA GLY A 190 -3.55 13.73 -9.47
C GLY A 190 -4.66 14.79 -9.45
N ALA A 191 -4.89 15.47 -8.30
CA ALA A 191 -5.87 16.56 -8.15
C ALA A 191 -5.24 17.83 -7.55
N ILE A 192 -3.96 18.07 -7.84
CA ILE A 192 -3.21 19.20 -7.25
C ILE A 192 -3.73 20.55 -7.75
N GLU A 193 -4.05 20.67 -9.03
CA GLU A 193 -4.58 21.90 -9.60
C GLU A 193 -5.94 22.25 -9.00
N GLU A 194 -6.82 21.26 -8.80
CA GLU A 194 -8.12 21.44 -8.16
C GLU A 194 -7.97 21.86 -6.70
N LEU A 195 -7.00 21.25 -5.99
CA LEU A 195 -6.69 21.61 -4.61
C LEU A 195 -6.20 23.06 -4.50
N GLN A 196 -5.33 23.48 -5.41
CA GLN A 196 -4.86 24.87 -5.48
C GLN A 196 -5.99 25.85 -5.76
N LYS A 197 -6.85 25.56 -6.76
CA LYS A 197 -8.03 26.39 -7.07
C LYS A 197 -8.98 26.47 -5.88
N LEU A 198 -9.18 25.38 -5.16
CA LEU A 198 -10.03 25.35 -3.97
C LEU A 198 -9.42 26.25 -2.86
N SER A 199 -8.13 26.10 -2.60
CA SER A 199 -7.40 26.92 -1.63
C SER A 199 -7.53 28.43 -1.96
N ASP A 200 -7.28 28.82 -3.22
CA ASP A 200 -7.38 30.21 -3.67
C ASP A 200 -8.79 30.75 -3.53
N ARG A 201 -9.81 29.96 -3.91
CA ARG A 201 -11.21 30.35 -3.81
C ARG A 201 -11.68 30.59 -2.37
N LEU A 202 -11.26 29.69 -1.47
CA LEU A 202 -11.63 29.73 -0.05
C LEU A 202 -10.69 30.62 0.77
N LYS A 203 -9.58 31.09 0.21
CA LYS A 203 -8.48 31.76 0.91
C LYS A 203 -8.00 30.93 2.12
N ALA A 204 -8.02 29.62 1.98
CA ALA A 204 -7.73 28.66 3.03
C ALA A 204 -6.32 28.09 2.84
N PRO A 205 -5.47 28.12 3.88
CA PRO A 205 -4.16 27.52 3.80
C PRO A 205 -4.25 26.00 3.64
N LEU A 206 -3.27 25.45 2.93
CA LEU A 206 -3.08 24.00 2.78
C LEU A 206 -2.14 23.47 3.85
N VAL A 207 -2.58 22.50 4.58
CA VAL A 207 -1.75 21.71 5.50
C VAL A 207 -1.75 20.26 5.05
N HIS A 208 -0.72 19.51 5.38
CA HIS A 208 -0.62 18.12 4.94
C HIS A 208 -0.48 17.11 6.06
N SER A 209 -1.00 15.90 5.83
CA SER A 209 -0.61 14.72 6.58
C SER A 209 0.82 14.33 6.23
N PHE A 210 1.46 13.45 7.02
CA PHE A 210 2.82 13.00 6.73
C PHE A 210 2.98 12.49 5.28
N ARG A 211 2.03 11.69 4.79
CA ARG A 211 2.02 11.15 3.43
C ARG A 211 1.62 12.16 2.34
N GLY A 212 1.11 13.30 2.73
CA GLY A 212 0.77 14.39 1.81
C GLY A 212 1.90 15.38 1.57
N LYS A 213 3.08 15.21 2.20
CA LYS A 213 4.17 16.17 2.16
C LYS A 213 4.67 16.50 0.75
N GLU A 214 4.65 15.54 -0.15
CA GLU A 214 5.19 15.67 -1.51
C GLU A 214 4.16 16.15 -2.56
N LEU A 215 2.94 16.51 -2.12
CA LEU A 215 1.88 16.91 -3.05
C LEU A 215 2.16 18.25 -3.73
N MET A 216 2.87 19.15 -3.07
CA MET A 216 3.11 20.50 -3.57
C MET A 216 4.58 20.88 -3.42
N ALA A 217 5.01 21.84 -4.24
CA ALA A 217 6.32 22.45 -4.12
C ALA A 217 6.46 23.14 -2.75
N TYR A 218 7.65 23.04 -2.17
CA TYR A 218 7.92 23.56 -0.82
C TYR A 218 7.73 25.07 -0.70
N ASP A 219 7.90 25.80 -1.78
CA ASP A 219 7.80 27.26 -1.90
C ASP A 219 6.41 27.74 -2.36
N ASP A 220 5.42 26.86 -2.52
CA ASP A 220 4.06 27.27 -2.83
C ASP A 220 3.48 28.08 -1.66
N PRO A 221 3.03 29.33 -1.90
CA PRO A 221 2.57 30.23 -0.84
C PRO A 221 1.30 29.74 -0.10
N ARG A 222 0.57 28.77 -0.66
CA ARG A 222 -0.61 28.16 -0.02
C ARG A 222 -0.21 27.13 1.03
N TRP A 223 1.04 26.64 0.96
CA TRP A 223 1.53 25.52 1.75
C TRP A 223 2.03 25.96 3.11
N MET A 224 1.27 25.69 4.16
CA MET A 224 1.64 26.06 5.52
C MET A 224 2.57 25.05 6.20
N GLY A 225 2.49 23.77 5.82
CA GLY A 225 3.31 22.70 6.37
C GLY A 225 2.52 21.48 6.86
N GLY A 226 3.18 20.64 7.66
CA GLY A 226 2.62 19.37 8.15
C GLY A 226 1.89 19.48 9.47
N LEU A 227 0.80 18.72 9.60
CA LEU A 227 0.10 18.44 10.87
C LEU A 227 0.45 17.03 11.34
N GLY A 228 0.60 16.85 12.64
CA GLY A 228 0.88 15.56 13.28
C GLY A 228 2.02 15.65 14.27
N ILE A 229 2.55 14.49 14.70
CA ILE A 229 3.59 14.39 15.74
C ILE A 229 4.85 15.22 15.42
N ILE A 230 5.20 15.30 14.13
CA ILE A 230 6.33 16.09 13.62
C ILE A 230 5.87 17.36 12.89
N GLY A 231 4.66 17.81 13.16
CA GLY A 231 4.08 19.03 12.59
C GLY A 231 4.72 20.30 13.17
N THR A 232 4.42 21.42 12.53
CA THR A 232 4.94 22.72 12.94
C THR A 232 3.91 23.50 13.77
N ARG A 233 4.39 24.35 14.68
CA ARG A 233 3.54 25.16 15.56
C ARG A 233 2.52 26.03 14.79
N PRO A 234 2.87 26.74 13.71
CA PRO A 234 1.89 27.54 12.96
C PRO A 234 0.73 26.69 12.42
N VAL A 235 1.01 25.47 11.91
CA VAL A 235 -0.03 24.55 11.43
C VAL A 235 -0.94 24.11 12.57
N TYR A 236 -0.35 23.77 13.73
CA TYR A 236 -1.13 23.40 14.91
C TYR A 236 -2.08 24.52 15.35
N GLU A 237 -1.58 25.78 15.40
CA GLU A 237 -2.38 26.95 15.78
C GLU A 237 -3.48 27.22 14.74
N ALA A 238 -3.18 27.15 13.44
CA ALA A 238 -4.17 27.33 12.38
C ALA A 238 -5.31 26.30 12.47
N VAL A 239 -4.97 25.03 12.67
CA VAL A 239 -5.98 23.97 12.80
C VAL A 239 -6.78 24.09 14.09
N ARG A 240 -6.15 24.48 15.21
CA ARG A 240 -6.86 24.74 16.47
C ARG A 240 -7.88 25.87 16.36
N ASP A 241 -7.51 26.93 15.64
CA ASP A 241 -8.27 28.17 15.60
C ASP A 241 -9.24 28.25 14.40
N CYS A 242 -9.20 27.28 13.47
CA CYS A 242 -10.15 27.22 12.36
C CYS A 242 -11.58 26.92 12.88
N GLU A 243 -12.56 27.30 12.07
CA GLU A 243 -13.99 26.96 12.28
C GLU A 243 -14.34 25.68 11.55
N LEU A 244 -13.65 25.40 10.42
CA LEU A 244 -13.82 24.20 9.62
C LEU A 244 -12.46 23.67 9.21
N LEU A 245 -12.20 22.40 9.54
CA LEU A 245 -11.10 21.62 8.97
C LEU A 245 -11.65 20.75 7.83
N LEU A 246 -11.32 21.11 6.59
CA LEU A 246 -11.69 20.33 5.41
C LEU A 246 -10.60 19.27 5.14
N MET A 247 -10.91 18.00 5.36
CA MET A 247 -9.98 16.90 5.15
C MET A 247 -10.20 16.30 3.76
N VAL A 248 -9.16 16.26 2.91
CA VAL A 248 -9.22 15.80 1.53
C VAL A 248 -8.12 14.77 1.27
N GLY A 249 -8.53 13.60 0.79
CA GLY A 249 -7.58 12.53 0.44
C GLY A 249 -6.70 12.05 1.60
N THR A 250 -7.22 12.08 2.82
CA THR A 250 -6.52 11.65 4.03
C THR A 250 -7.47 10.92 4.98
N ASP A 251 -6.96 9.90 5.61
CA ASP A 251 -7.57 9.13 6.70
C ASP A 251 -6.93 9.49 8.06
N TYR A 252 -6.59 10.74 8.26
CA TYR A 252 -5.89 11.20 9.46
C TYR A 252 -6.63 10.80 10.75
N LEU A 253 -6.10 9.82 11.45
CA LEU A 253 -6.76 9.15 12.58
C LEU A 253 -6.05 9.34 13.92
N ILE A 254 -5.11 10.29 14.07
CA ILE A 254 -4.40 10.47 15.34
C ILE A 254 -5.09 11.58 16.17
N PRO A 255 -6.07 11.22 17.03
CA PRO A 255 -6.82 12.22 17.82
C PRO A 255 -5.94 13.08 18.73
N THR A 256 -4.82 12.50 19.21
CA THR A 256 -3.89 13.16 20.14
C THR A 256 -3.02 14.23 19.50
N SER A 257 -2.91 14.25 18.16
CA SER A 257 -2.13 15.24 17.41
C SER A 257 -3.00 16.24 16.64
N CYS A 258 -4.33 16.08 16.71
CA CYS A 258 -5.26 17.06 16.20
C CYS A 258 -5.63 18.02 17.36
N PRO A 259 -5.38 19.32 17.23
CA PRO A 259 -5.74 20.27 18.27
C PRO A 259 -7.26 20.31 18.45
N THR A 260 -7.71 20.11 19.66
CA THR A 260 -9.11 20.32 20.06
C THR A 260 -9.23 21.67 20.77
N LYS A 261 -10.29 22.43 20.45
CA LYS A 261 -10.64 23.57 21.32
C LYS A 261 -11.02 22.98 22.68
N GLU A 262 -10.31 23.37 23.73
CA GLU A 262 -10.83 23.16 25.07
C GLU A 262 -12.19 23.88 25.16
N ARG A 263 -13.22 23.13 25.55
CA ARG A 263 -14.58 23.66 25.72
C ARG A 263 -14.66 24.52 26.95
#